data_1bb5f79f2df802461fe7c782e7739ae9
#
_entry.id   1bb5f79f2df802461fe7c782e7739ae9
#
_cell.length_a   1.000
_cell.length_b   1.000
_cell.length_c   1.000
_cell.angle_alpha   90.00
_cell.angle_beta   90.00
_cell.angle_gamma   90.00
#
_symmetry.space_group_name_H-M   'P 1'
#
loop_
_entity.id
_entity.type
_entity.pdbx_description
1 polymer ?
#
loop_
_entity_poly.entity_id
_entity_poly.type
_entity_poly.pdbx_seq_one_letter_code
_entity_poly.pdbx_strand_id
1 'polypeptide(L)'
;MSFKILKLNCCGLDVHKTWIYACIGITDSNNRTEYKQARFSSFTKGLNELCDWLAKYNCKDVCMESTGKYWILVFNILEKRQIWVTLSHPKYTKPMKGNKTDRKDAKWICDLYMCGMVSPSFIPPADIRELRDLVRYRYKLTCMITGEMNRAQNCLTVSNLKLDDVFSDVFGKSARSITEHILQHPGENLMLHHLLTATVKLPSSKYRLPLMVPSQMSRL
;
A
#
# COMPACT_ATOMS: atom_id res chain seq x y z
N MET A 1 36.65 -9.66 -21.31
CA MET A 1 36.29 -8.24 -21.08
C MET A 1 36.27 -8.00 -19.58
N SER A 2 37.14 -7.14 -19.05
CA SER A 2 37.04 -6.73 -17.63
C SER A 2 36.00 -5.61 -17.53
N PHE A 3 35.01 -5.78 -16.69
CA PHE A 3 34.02 -4.74 -16.42
C PHE A 3 34.73 -3.58 -15.66
N LYS A 4 34.47 -2.35 -16.11
CA LYS A 4 34.99 -1.17 -15.42
C LYS A 4 34.22 -0.96 -14.13
N ILE A 5 34.93 -0.93 -13.00
CA ILE A 5 34.34 -0.61 -11.69
C ILE A 5 34.14 0.91 -11.61
N LEU A 6 32.91 1.34 -11.39
CA LEU A 6 32.53 2.75 -11.28
C LEU A 6 32.39 3.20 -9.82
N LYS A 7 32.01 2.28 -8.91
CA LYS A 7 31.87 2.55 -7.48
C LYS A 7 32.83 1.66 -6.69
N LEU A 8 33.80 2.31 -6.05
CA LEU A 8 34.88 1.61 -5.33
C LEU A 8 34.43 1.07 -3.94
N ASN A 9 33.42 1.67 -3.34
CA ASN A 9 32.85 1.24 -2.06
C ASN A 9 31.33 1.37 -2.11
N CYS A 10 30.65 0.25 -2.18
CA CYS A 10 29.18 0.23 -2.16
C CYS A 10 28.64 -1.07 -1.59
N CYS A 11 27.35 -1.09 -1.27
CA CYS A 11 26.67 -2.23 -0.69
C CYS A 11 25.46 -2.66 -1.52
N GLY A 12 25.32 -3.97 -1.74
CA GLY A 12 24.09 -4.59 -2.24
C GLY A 12 23.29 -5.17 -1.08
N LEU A 13 21.98 -4.91 -1.07
CA LEU A 13 21.05 -5.46 -0.08
C LEU A 13 20.02 -6.34 -0.78
N ASP A 14 19.87 -7.55 -0.27
CA ASP A 14 18.74 -8.43 -0.56
C ASP A 14 17.77 -8.38 0.64
N VAL A 15 16.57 -7.80 0.40
CA VAL A 15 15.62 -7.43 1.45
C VAL A 15 14.47 -8.43 1.49
N HIS A 16 14.34 -9.13 2.63
CA HIS A 16 13.23 -10.04 2.92
C HIS A 16 12.33 -9.50 4.03
N LYS A 17 11.23 -10.22 4.27
CA LYS A 17 10.25 -9.85 5.32
C LYS A 17 10.88 -9.79 6.73
N THR A 18 11.76 -10.73 7.07
CA THR A 18 12.29 -10.91 8.43
C THR A 18 13.79 -10.67 8.56
N TRP A 19 14.51 -10.63 7.45
CA TRP A 19 15.96 -10.40 7.43
C TRP A 19 16.40 -9.65 6.18
N ILE A 20 17.62 -9.16 6.24
CA ILE A 20 18.31 -8.49 5.14
C ILE A 20 19.70 -9.11 5.04
N TYR A 21 20.06 -9.54 3.86
CA TYR A 21 21.45 -9.86 3.54
C TYR A 21 22.12 -8.65 2.93
N ALA A 22 23.29 -8.31 3.45
CA ALA A 22 24.11 -7.19 2.99
C ALA A 22 25.48 -7.68 2.50
N CYS A 23 25.92 -7.14 1.39
CA CYS A 23 27.24 -7.37 0.84
C CYS A 23 27.89 -6.03 0.48
N ILE A 24 28.93 -5.63 1.19
CA ILE A 24 29.78 -4.48 0.82
C ILE A 24 30.91 -4.99 -0.07
N GLY A 25 31.11 -4.32 -1.20
CA GLY A 25 32.27 -4.48 -2.05
C GLY A 25 33.19 -3.27 -1.91
N ILE A 26 34.45 -3.51 -1.57
CA ILE A 26 35.52 -2.48 -1.44
C ILE A 26 36.59 -2.82 -2.45
N THR A 27 36.84 -1.92 -3.38
CA THR A 27 37.84 -2.10 -4.41
C THR A 27 39.06 -1.23 -4.13
N ASP A 28 40.25 -1.84 -4.12
CA ASP A 28 41.53 -1.16 -3.93
C ASP A 28 42.04 -0.50 -5.24
N SER A 29 43.17 0.20 -5.12
CA SER A 29 43.85 0.83 -6.25
C SER A 29 44.36 -0.16 -7.30
N ASN A 30 44.46 -1.44 -6.94
CA ASN A 30 44.93 -2.52 -7.84
C ASN A 30 43.71 -3.25 -8.50
N ASN A 31 42.52 -2.69 -8.44
CA ASN A 31 41.27 -3.29 -8.96
C ASN A 31 40.90 -4.65 -8.30
N ARG A 32 41.37 -4.90 -7.09
CA ARG A 32 40.96 -6.08 -6.30
C ARG A 32 39.80 -5.70 -5.40
N THR A 33 38.72 -6.47 -5.50
CA THR A 33 37.53 -6.24 -4.68
C THR A 33 37.50 -7.21 -3.51
N GLU A 34 37.42 -6.68 -2.31
CA GLU A 34 37.15 -7.42 -1.08
C GLU A 34 35.67 -7.33 -0.74
N TYR A 35 35.06 -8.45 -0.35
CA TYR A 35 33.63 -8.49 0.01
C TYR A 35 33.46 -8.75 1.50
N LYS A 36 32.66 -7.89 2.15
CA LYS A 36 32.18 -8.11 3.52
C LYS A 36 30.70 -8.42 3.47
N GLN A 37 30.28 -9.50 4.11
CA GLN A 37 28.90 -9.97 4.09
C GLN A 37 28.37 -10.12 5.51
N ALA A 38 27.13 -9.68 5.73
CA ALA A 38 26.44 -9.82 7.00
C ALA A 38 24.94 -10.02 6.79
N ARG A 39 24.27 -10.56 7.80
CA ARG A 39 22.83 -10.73 7.85
C ARG A 39 22.29 -9.95 9.03
N PHE A 40 21.23 -9.17 8.80
CA PHE A 40 20.58 -8.34 9.80
C PHE A 40 19.09 -8.70 9.89
N SER A 41 18.49 -8.44 11.05
CA SER A 41 17.05 -8.51 11.19
C SER A 41 16.40 -7.31 10.50
N SER A 42 15.22 -7.51 9.89
CA SER A 42 14.42 -6.41 9.30
C SER A 42 13.69 -5.55 10.34
N PHE A 43 13.78 -5.88 11.64
CA PHE A 43 13.25 -5.04 12.71
C PHE A 43 14.15 -3.84 12.98
N THR A 44 13.60 -2.80 13.59
CA THR A 44 14.28 -1.49 13.81
C THR A 44 15.67 -1.64 14.43
N LYS A 45 15.85 -2.55 15.40
CA LYS A 45 17.17 -2.82 16.00
C LYS A 45 18.17 -3.30 14.97
N GLY A 46 17.79 -4.32 14.16
CA GLY A 46 18.68 -4.87 13.14
C GLY A 46 18.96 -3.87 12.00
N LEU A 47 18.03 -2.96 11.70
CA LEU A 47 18.25 -1.89 10.73
C LEU A 47 19.24 -0.84 11.25
N ASN A 48 19.23 -0.53 12.54
CA ASN A 48 20.26 0.32 13.14
C ASN A 48 21.64 -0.37 13.13
N GLU A 49 21.68 -1.68 13.46
CA GLU A 49 22.92 -2.47 13.37
C GLU A 49 23.47 -2.49 11.93
N LEU A 50 22.60 -2.57 10.91
CA LEU A 50 22.99 -2.42 9.50
C LEU A 50 23.62 -1.06 9.24
N CYS A 51 23.01 0.03 9.72
CA CYS A 51 23.54 1.38 9.55
C CYS A 51 24.93 1.53 10.21
N ASP A 52 25.10 1.02 11.42
CA ASP A 52 26.36 1.07 12.16
C ASP A 52 27.44 0.22 11.46
N TRP A 53 27.04 -0.93 10.89
CA TRP A 53 27.93 -1.77 10.10
C TRP A 53 28.36 -1.08 8.80
N LEU A 54 27.45 -0.40 8.09
CA LEU A 54 27.80 0.40 6.91
C LEU A 54 28.76 1.53 7.27
N ALA A 55 28.53 2.22 8.38
CA ALA A 55 29.38 3.28 8.88
C ALA A 55 30.79 2.78 9.23
N LYS A 56 30.90 1.59 9.85
CA LYS A 56 32.19 0.94 10.17
C LYS A 56 33.06 0.76 8.92
N TYR A 57 32.48 0.47 7.77
CA TYR A 57 33.19 0.31 6.49
C TYR A 57 33.18 1.57 5.63
N ASN A 58 32.76 2.71 6.18
CA ASN A 58 32.61 3.98 5.46
C ASN A 58 31.81 3.84 4.13
N CYS A 59 30.80 2.94 4.12
CA CYS A 59 29.98 2.67 2.97
C CYS A 59 28.74 3.58 3.01
N LYS A 60 28.67 4.54 2.09
CA LYS A 60 27.55 5.51 1.99
C LYS A 60 26.65 5.26 0.77
N ASP A 61 27.04 4.35 -0.10
CA ASP A 61 26.30 4.01 -1.32
C ASP A 61 25.70 2.61 -1.19
N VAL A 62 24.37 2.53 -1.26
CA VAL A 62 23.62 1.28 -1.11
C VAL A 62 22.70 1.05 -2.29
N CYS A 63 22.64 -0.18 -2.78
CA CYS A 63 21.68 -0.62 -3.79
C CYS A 63 20.79 -1.73 -3.23
N MET A 64 19.48 -1.68 -3.50
CA MET A 64 18.53 -2.74 -3.16
C MET A 64 17.45 -2.89 -4.20
N GLU A 65 16.79 -4.06 -4.19
CA GLU A 65 15.65 -4.32 -5.05
C GLU A 65 14.33 -3.80 -4.45
N SER A 66 13.40 -3.36 -5.32
CA SER A 66 12.05 -2.92 -4.94
C SER A 66 11.08 -4.08 -4.76
N THR A 67 11.48 -5.16 -4.09
CA THR A 67 10.65 -6.34 -3.89
C THR A 67 9.56 -6.09 -2.85
N GLY A 68 8.30 -6.16 -3.27
CA GLY A 68 7.13 -5.95 -2.41
C GLY A 68 7.11 -4.58 -1.73
N LYS A 69 6.84 -4.55 -0.41
CA LYS A 69 6.82 -3.32 0.41
C LYS A 69 7.96 -3.28 1.44
N TYR A 70 8.77 -4.33 1.53
CA TYR A 70 9.76 -4.47 2.61
C TYR A 70 10.91 -3.47 2.49
N TRP A 71 11.26 -3.05 1.27
CA TRP A 71 12.27 -2.05 1.00
C TRP A 71 11.96 -0.67 1.58
N ILE A 72 10.67 -0.30 1.76
CA ILE A 72 10.25 1.06 2.15
C ILE A 72 10.82 1.46 3.51
N LEU A 73 10.72 0.57 4.51
CA LEU A 73 11.25 0.85 5.84
C LEU A 73 12.77 0.95 5.83
N VAL A 74 13.44 0.04 5.11
CA VAL A 74 14.90 0.03 4.96
C VAL A 74 15.36 1.33 4.31
N PHE A 75 14.71 1.73 3.20
CA PHE A 75 15.00 2.97 2.49
C PHE A 75 14.87 4.18 3.42
N ASN A 76 13.76 4.31 4.14
CA ASN A 76 13.51 5.45 5.01
C ASN A 76 14.51 5.57 6.16
N ILE A 77 14.98 4.44 6.71
CA ILE A 77 15.98 4.44 7.79
C ILE A 77 17.36 4.82 7.25
N LEU A 78 17.77 4.27 6.11
CA LEU A 78 19.04 4.60 5.46
C LEU A 78 19.07 6.07 5.03
N GLU A 79 18.00 6.58 4.43
CA GLU A 79 17.84 7.98 4.03
C GLU A 79 17.98 8.93 5.24
N LYS A 80 17.35 8.63 6.38
CA LYS A 80 17.50 9.39 7.63
C LYS A 80 18.94 9.42 8.16
N ARG A 81 19.71 8.39 7.87
CA ARG A 81 21.14 8.30 8.22
C ARG A 81 22.06 8.90 7.15
N GLN A 82 21.49 9.60 6.15
CA GLN A 82 22.22 10.22 5.04
C GLN A 82 23.06 9.21 4.23
N ILE A 83 22.57 7.97 4.13
CA ILE A 83 23.12 6.93 3.26
C ILE A 83 22.39 7.03 1.92
N TRP A 84 23.16 7.10 0.83
CA TRP A 84 22.62 7.17 -0.51
C TRP A 84 22.06 5.82 -0.94
N VAL A 85 20.77 5.77 -1.27
CA VAL A 85 20.11 4.52 -1.62
C VAL A 85 19.63 4.55 -3.07
N THR A 86 20.13 3.62 -3.85
CA THR A 86 19.62 3.33 -5.21
C THR A 86 18.66 2.17 -5.13
N LEU A 87 17.40 2.43 -5.44
CA LEU A 87 16.40 1.39 -5.59
C LEU A 87 16.32 0.93 -7.03
N SER A 88 16.38 -0.37 -7.26
CA SER A 88 16.27 -0.97 -8.59
C SER A 88 15.04 -1.86 -8.71
N HIS A 89 14.48 -1.92 -9.91
CA HIS A 89 13.41 -2.86 -10.21
C HIS A 89 13.98 -4.27 -10.37
N PRO A 90 13.35 -5.32 -9.81
CA PRO A 90 13.84 -6.72 -9.87
C PRO A 90 14.14 -7.25 -11.28
N LYS A 91 13.50 -6.68 -12.30
CA LYS A 91 13.76 -7.03 -13.70
C LYS A 91 15.23 -6.80 -14.11
N TYR A 92 15.87 -5.78 -13.54
CA TYR A 92 17.25 -5.36 -13.91
C TYR A 92 18.32 -5.99 -13.02
N THR A 93 17.92 -6.59 -11.91
CA THR A 93 18.84 -7.22 -10.94
C THR A 93 18.73 -8.74 -10.92
N LYS A 94 17.84 -9.32 -11.75
CA LYS A 94 17.60 -10.76 -11.77
C LYS A 94 18.86 -11.53 -12.14
N PRO A 95 19.36 -12.43 -11.28
CA PRO A 95 20.55 -13.22 -11.58
C PRO A 95 20.28 -14.22 -12.73
N MET A 96 21.32 -14.56 -13.48
CA MET A 96 21.28 -15.65 -14.43
C MET A 96 21.02 -16.99 -13.69
N LYS A 97 20.40 -17.96 -14.38
CA LYS A 97 20.04 -19.25 -13.81
C LYS A 97 21.21 -19.92 -13.06
N GLY A 98 21.01 -20.30 -11.82
CA GLY A 98 21.97 -20.99 -10.97
C GLY A 98 21.43 -21.27 -9.57
N ASN A 99 22.21 -21.91 -8.70
CA ASN A 99 21.84 -22.15 -7.30
C ASN A 99 21.69 -20.81 -6.56
N LYS A 100 20.43 -20.40 -6.37
CA LYS A 100 20.03 -19.13 -5.76
C LYS A 100 20.17 -19.25 -4.23
N THR A 101 20.88 -18.30 -3.62
CA THR A 101 20.91 -18.09 -2.17
C THR A 101 20.93 -16.59 -1.90
N ASP A 102 20.24 -16.14 -0.86
CA ASP A 102 20.14 -14.73 -0.49
C ASP A 102 21.52 -14.05 -0.35
N ARG A 103 22.51 -14.82 0.12
CA ARG A 103 23.90 -14.37 0.22
C ARG A 103 24.52 -14.07 -1.14
N LYS A 104 24.22 -14.90 -2.15
CA LYS A 104 24.69 -14.71 -3.52
C LYS A 104 23.94 -13.56 -4.19
N ASP A 105 22.64 -13.41 -3.87
CA ASP A 105 21.80 -12.35 -4.43
C ASP A 105 22.25 -10.98 -3.94
N ALA A 106 22.54 -10.80 -2.66
CA ALA A 106 23.11 -9.55 -2.14
C ALA A 106 24.47 -9.21 -2.77
N LYS A 107 25.34 -10.22 -2.95
CA LYS A 107 26.62 -10.03 -3.66
C LYS A 107 26.40 -9.65 -5.13
N TRP A 108 25.49 -10.29 -5.81
CA TRP A 108 25.17 -10.01 -7.20
C TRP A 108 24.65 -8.57 -7.40
N ILE A 109 23.76 -8.10 -6.52
CA ILE A 109 23.30 -6.71 -6.51
C ILE A 109 24.46 -5.75 -6.32
N CYS A 110 25.38 -6.08 -5.40
CA CYS A 110 26.59 -5.29 -5.18
C CYS A 110 27.46 -5.22 -6.44
N ASP A 111 27.73 -6.36 -7.09
CA ASP A 111 28.57 -6.46 -8.29
C ASP A 111 27.96 -5.63 -9.45
N LEU A 112 26.66 -5.76 -9.70
CA LEU A 112 25.98 -4.96 -10.70
C LEU A 112 26.06 -3.46 -10.40
N TYR A 113 25.90 -3.10 -9.14
CA TYR A 113 25.94 -1.70 -8.72
C TYR A 113 27.36 -1.10 -8.84
N MET A 114 28.37 -1.87 -8.48
CA MET A 114 29.79 -1.49 -8.67
C MET A 114 30.12 -1.20 -10.14
N CYS A 115 29.56 -1.99 -11.04
CA CYS A 115 29.77 -1.84 -12.48
C CYS A 115 28.86 -0.79 -13.14
N GLY A 116 27.97 -0.13 -12.39
CA GLY A 116 27.00 0.83 -12.94
C GLY A 116 25.94 0.21 -13.83
N MET A 117 25.69 -1.09 -13.70
CA MET A 117 24.72 -1.85 -14.52
C MET A 117 23.30 -1.82 -13.95
N VAL A 118 23.09 -1.09 -12.87
CA VAL A 118 21.79 -0.95 -12.20
C VAL A 118 21.07 0.29 -12.73
N SER A 119 19.85 0.10 -13.22
CA SER A 119 18.95 1.21 -13.58
C SER A 119 18.19 1.70 -12.33
N PRO A 120 18.38 2.95 -11.88
CA PRO A 120 17.72 3.48 -10.70
C PRO A 120 16.23 3.71 -10.94
N SER A 121 15.40 3.34 -9.97
CA SER A 121 13.99 3.73 -9.92
C SER A 121 13.86 5.13 -9.31
N PHE A 122 12.98 5.96 -9.88
CA PHE A 122 12.69 7.27 -9.31
C PHE A 122 11.92 7.14 -7.99
N ILE A 123 12.45 7.72 -6.93
CA ILE A 123 11.79 7.82 -5.62
C ILE A 123 11.60 9.30 -5.30
N PRO A 124 10.34 9.74 -5.11
CA PRO A 124 10.09 11.13 -4.70
C PRO A 124 10.69 11.45 -3.33
N PRO A 125 10.91 12.72 -3.00
CA PRO A 125 11.26 13.18 -1.65
C PRO A 125 10.26 12.70 -0.59
N ALA A 126 10.67 12.67 0.67
CA ALA A 126 9.90 12.07 1.78
C ALA A 126 8.51 12.71 1.95
N ASP A 127 8.44 14.05 1.90
CA ASP A 127 7.21 14.83 1.99
C ASP A 127 6.20 14.46 0.87
N ILE A 128 6.69 14.30 -0.34
CA ILE A 128 5.86 13.87 -1.49
C ILE A 128 5.40 12.42 -1.33
N ARG A 129 6.24 11.53 -0.74
CA ARG A 129 5.83 10.15 -0.45
C ARG A 129 4.70 10.10 0.58
N GLU A 130 4.83 10.87 1.66
CA GLU A 130 3.80 10.99 2.70
C GLU A 130 2.48 11.53 2.13
N LEU A 131 2.56 12.62 1.34
CA LEU A 131 1.39 13.19 0.68
C LEU A 131 0.69 12.16 -0.24
N ARG A 132 1.47 11.43 -1.04
CA ARG A 132 0.93 10.37 -1.92
C ARG A 132 0.21 9.27 -1.13
N ASP A 133 0.74 8.88 0.00
CA ASP A 133 0.15 7.84 0.83
C ASP A 133 -1.18 8.32 1.45
N LEU A 134 -1.24 9.58 1.94
CA LEU A 134 -2.46 10.19 2.44
C LEU A 134 -3.54 10.32 1.36
N VAL A 135 -3.18 10.80 0.17
CA VAL A 135 -4.13 10.94 -0.95
C VAL A 135 -4.66 9.58 -1.41
N ARG A 136 -3.78 8.57 -1.50
CA ARG A 136 -4.18 7.20 -1.85
C ARG A 136 -5.08 6.58 -0.78
N TYR A 137 -4.79 6.83 0.49
CA TYR A 137 -5.62 6.36 1.59
C TYR A 137 -7.01 7.01 1.55
N ARG A 138 -7.09 8.34 1.36
CA ARG A 138 -8.36 9.05 1.17
C ARG A 138 -9.17 8.46 0.02
N TYR A 139 -8.55 8.25 -1.14
CA TYR A 139 -9.21 7.63 -2.30
C TYR A 139 -9.76 6.25 -1.97
N LYS A 140 -8.97 5.42 -1.28
CA LYS A 140 -9.41 4.08 -0.86
C LYS A 140 -10.61 4.13 0.10
N LEU A 141 -10.61 5.06 1.05
CA LEU A 141 -11.76 5.27 1.94
C LEU A 141 -13.02 5.68 1.16
N THR A 142 -12.88 6.59 0.18
CA THR A 142 -14.01 6.97 -0.69
C THR A 142 -14.56 5.77 -1.46
N CYS A 143 -13.69 4.93 -2.03
CA CYS A 143 -14.12 3.71 -2.71
C CYS A 143 -14.83 2.72 -1.76
N MET A 144 -14.37 2.61 -0.51
CA MET A 144 -15.02 1.76 0.50
C MET A 144 -16.41 2.30 0.85
N ILE A 145 -16.55 3.60 1.07
CA ILE A 145 -17.87 4.25 1.32
C ILE A 145 -18.82 3.96 0.17
N THR A 146 -18.39 4.19 -1.07
CA THR A 146 -19.22 3.88 -2.25
C THR A 146 -19.63 2.40 -2.30
N GLY A 147 -18.71 1.50 -1.96
CA GLY A 147 -19.00 0.07 -1.89
C GLY A 147 -20.08 -0.27 -0.85
N GLU A 148 -20.03 0.34 0.34
CA GLU A 148 -21.05 0.14 1.38
C GLU A 148 -22.39 0.76 0.99
N MET A 149 -22.38 1.94 0.37
CA MET A 149 -23.60 2.56 -0.16
C MET A 149 -24.27 1.65 -1.19
N ASN A 150 -23.53 1.07 -2.12
CA ASN A 150 -24.07 0.15 -3.10
C ASN A 150 -24.64 -1.13 -2.46
N ARG A 151 -23.97 -1.67 -1.42
CA ARG A 151 -24.50 -2.83 -0.67
C ARG A 151 -25.82 -2.51 0.02
N ALA A 152 -25.89 -1.35 0.69
CA ALA A 152 -27.11 -0.90 1.35
C ALA A 152 -28.25 -0.69 0.35
N GLN A 153 -27.98 -0.08 -0.80
CA GLN A 153 -28.98 0.09 -1.86
C GLN A 153 -29.47 -1.25 -2.41
N ASN A 154 -28.57 -2.21 -2.65
CA ASN A 154 -28.94 -3.55 -3.06
C ASN A 154 -29.84 -4.24 -2.02
N CYS A 155 -29.52 -4.08 -0.73
CA CYS A 155 -30.36 -4.60 0.36
C CYS A 155 -31.77 -4.00 0.34
N LEU A 156 -31.90 -2.67 0.18
CA LEU A 156 -33.18 -1.99 0.05
C LEU A 156 -33.96 -2.51 -1.17
N THR A 157 -33.32 -2.67 -2.31
CA THR A 157 -33.91 -3.17 -3.55
C THR A 157 -34.44 -4.61 -3.39
N VAL A 158 -33.64 -5.51 -2.79
CA VAL A 158 -34.02 -6.90 -2.51
C VAL A 158 -35.22 -6.96 -1.54
N SER A 159 -35.26 -6.03 -0.59
CA SER A 159 -36.41 -5.88 0.35
C SER A 159 -37.62 -5.19 -0.28
N ASN A 160 -37.61 -4.92 -1.57
CA ASN A 160 -38.66 -4.21 -2.31
C ASN A 160 -38.88 -2.76 -1.81
N LEU A 161 -37.87 -2.15 -1.24
CA LEU A 161 -37.85 -0.75 -0.81
C LEU A 161 -37.14 0.10 -1.87
N LYS A 162 -37.91 0.56 -2.87
CA LYS A 162 -37.36 1.33 -4.00
C LYS A 162 -37.28 2.82 -3.66
N LEU A 163 -36.39 3.16 -2.72
CA LEU A 163 -36.19 4.54 -2.31
C LEU A 163 -35.55 5.40 -3.40
N ASP A 164 -34.81 4.80 -4.31
CA ASP A 164 -34.19 5.43 -5.49
C ASP A 164 -35.17 5.92 -6.53
N ASP A 165 -36.38 5.36 -6.58
CA ASP A 165 -37.49 5.87 -7.42
C ASP A 165 -38.10 7.19 -6.88
N VAL A 166 -37.90 7.47 -5.59
CA VAL A 166 -38.51 8.61 -4.88
C VAL A 166 -37.47 9.69 -4.53
N PHE A 167 -36.28 9.28 -4.16
CA PHE A 167 -35.22 10.17 -3.70
C PHE A 167 -34.02 10.12 -4.63
N SER A 168 -33.53 11.29 -5.04
CA SER A 168 -32.28 11.40 -5.81
C SER A 168 -31.06 10.99 -5.00
N ASP A 169 -31.15 11.09 -3.66
CA ASP A 169 -30.11 10.63 -2.73
C ASP A 169 -30.75 9.71 -1.68
N VAL A 170 -30.53 8.41 -1.84
CA VAL A 170 -31.05 7.36 -0.94
C VAL A 170 -30.39 7.43 0.45
N PHE A 171 -29.26 8.14 0.57
CA PHE A 171 -28.56 8.35 1.84
C PHE A 171 -28.77 9.74 2.43
N GLY A 172 -29.63 10.55 1.81
CA GLY A 172 -30.07 11.83 2.32
C GLY A 172 -30.92 11.72 3.60
N LYS A 173 -31.11 12.85 4.29
CA LYS A 173 -31.81 12.89 5.60
C LYS A 173 -33.15 12.19 5.59
N SER A 174 -34.00 12.49 4.60
CA SER A 174 -35.37 11.94 4.51
C SER A 174 -35.35 10.43 4.26
N ALA A 175 -34.54 9.96 3.32
CA ALA A 175 -34.43 8.53 3.03
C ALA A 175 -33.84 7.74 4.21
N ARG A 176 -32.88 8.31 4.93
CA ARG A 176 -32.35 7.71 6.18
C ARG A 176 -33.40 7.62 7.26
N SER A 177 -34.15 8.69 7.53
CA SER A 177 -35.23 8.66 8.52
C SER A 177 -36.29 7.56 8.21
N ILE A 178 -36.62 7.38 6.95
CA ILE A 178 -37.52 6.30 6.52
C ILE A 178 -36.89 4.93 6.78
N THR A 179 -35.65 4.74 6.38
CA THR A 179 -34.93 3.48 6.58
C THR A 179 -34.81 3.14 8.07
N GLU A 180 -34.42 4.11 8.90
CA GLU A 180 -34.34 3.96 10.35
C GLU A 180 -35.68 3.61 10.98
N HIS A 181 -36.77 4.29 10.55
CA HIS A 181 -38.10 3.98 11.04
C HIS A 181 -38.52 2.55 10.70
N ILE A 182 -38.30 2.08 9.45
CA ILE A 182 -38.59 0.71 9.03
C ILE A 182 -37.82 -0.31 9.87
N LEU A 183 -36.56 -0.04 10.18
CA LEU A 183 -35.72 -0.93 11.00
C LEU A 183 -36.18 -1.00 12.45
N GLN A 184 -36.73 0.10 12.99
CA GLN A 184 -37.19 0.17 14.37
C GLN A 184 -38.62 -0.40 14.53
N HIS A 185 -39.44 -0.35 13.46
CA HIS A 185 -40.85 -0.75 13.46
C HIS A 185 -41.16 -1.75 12.34
N PRO A 186 -40.62 -2.96 12.40
CA PRO A 186 -40.81 -3.97 11.37
C PRO A 186 -42.28 -4.39 11.32
N GLY A 187 -42.94 -4.23 10.16
CA GLY A 187 -44.33 -4.61 9.93
C GLY A 187 -45.38 -3.51 10.14
N GLU A 188 -44.97 -2.32 10.53
CA GLU A 188 -45.90 -1.18 10.58
C GLU A 188 -46.12 -0.55 9.19
N ASN A 189 -47.39 -0.15 8.90
CA ASN A 189 -47.69 0.63 7.70
C ASN A 189 -47.13 2.06 7.83
N LEU A 190 -46.20 2.41 7.00
CA LEU A 190 -45.53 3.71 6.99
C LEU A 190 -46.48 4.82 6.48
N MET A 191 -46.87 5.72 7.37
CA MET A 191 -47.41 7.02 6.98
C MET A 191 -46.23 7.98 6.72
N LEU A 192 -45.80 8.07 5.47
CA LEU A 192 -44.64 8.84 5.03
C LEU A 192 -44.68 10.34 5.36
N HIS A 193 -45.85 10.89 5.67
CA HIS A 193 -46.04 12.34 5.84
C HIS A 193 -45.23 12.98 6.99
N HIS A 194 -44.95 12.22 8.06
CA HIS A 194 -44.22 12.73 9.23
C HIS A 194 -42.71 12.61 9.13
N LEU A 195 -42.21 11.80 8.20
CA LEU A 195 -40.77 11.51 8.07
C LEU A 195 -40.07 12.33 6.96
N LEU A 196 -40.86 13.05 6.17
CA LEU A 196 -40.32 13.87 5.09
C LEU A 196 -39.95 15.25 5.62
N THR A 197 -38.69 15.61 5.46
CA THR A 197 -38.27 17.01 5.65
C THR A 197 -38.95 17.88 4.58
N ALA A 198 -39.28 19.12 4.92
CA ALA A 198 -40.10 20.07 4.13
C ALA A 198 -39.71 20.33 2.65
N THR A 199 -38.68 19.69 2.17
CA THR A 199 -38.08 19.87 0.83
C THR A 199 -38.55 18.84 -0.20
N VAL A 200 -39.27 17.77 0.20
CA VAL A 200 -39.69 16.71 -0.71
C VAL A 200 -41.15 16.93 -1.08
N LYS A 201 -41.40 17.47 -2.28
CA LYS A 201 -42.74 17.52 -2.89
C LYS A 201 -43.05 16.17 -3.48
N LEU A 202 -43.80 15.31 -2.71
CA LEU A 202 -44.35 14.07 -3.25
C LEU A 202 -45.60 14.38 -4.08
N PRO A 203 -45.75 13.79 -5.27
CA PRO A 203 -47.05 13.79 -5.99
C PRO A 203 -48.05 12.96 -5.19
N SER A 204 -49.19 13.58 -4.87
CA SER A 204 -50.17 13.11 -3.87
C SER A 204 -50.92 11.82 -4.17
N SER A 205 -50.60 11.07 -5.22
CA SER A 205 -51.49 9.95 -5.63
C SER A 205 -50.79 8.61 -5.97
N LYS A 206 -49.49 8.48 -5.94
CA LYS A 206 -48.84 7.28 -6.47
C LYS A 206 -48.06 6.38 -5.49
N TYR A 207 -47.84 6.79 -4.26
CA TYR A 207 -46.90 6.04 -3.39
C TYR A 207 -47.56 5.56 -2.09
N ARG A 208 -48.50 4.61 -2.20
CA ARG A 208 -48.64 3.57 -1.18
C ARG A 208 -47.56 2.54 -1.45
N LEU A 209 -46.45 2.61 -0.73
CA LEU A 209 -45.50 1.50 -0.72
C LEU A 209 -46.20 0.30 -0.11
N PRO A 210 -46.42 -0.81 -0.84
CA PRO A 210 -46.89 -2.03 -0.23
C PRO A 210 -45.74 -2.61 0.55
N LEU A 211 -45.64 -2.27 1.84
CA LEU A 211 -44.69 -2.86 2.77
C LEU A 211 -45.18 -4.28 3.11
N MET A 212 -44.96 -5.22 2.26
CA MET A 212 -44.73 -6.59 2.68
C MET A 212 -43.25 -6.68 3.04
N VAL A 213 -42.89 -6.49 4.31
CA VAL A 213 -41.63 -6.89 4.86
C VAL A 213 -41.65 -8.42 4.94
N PRO A 214 -40.97 -9.17 4.08
CA PRO A 214 -40.91 -10.61 4.26
C PRO A 214 -40.12 -10.88 5.54
N SER A 215 -40.54 -11.91 6.28
CA SER A 215 -39.87 -12.47 7.49
C SER A 215 -38.41 -12.95 7.27
N GLN A 216 -37.76 -12.48 6.22
CA GLN A 216 -36.41 -12.88 5.83
C GLN A 216 -35.29 -11.94 6.30
N MET A 217 -35.62 -10.79 6.92
CA MET A 217 -34.57 -9.91 7.47
C MET A 217 -33.89 -10.46 8.74
N SER A 218 -34.33 -11.59 9.30
CA SER A 218 -33.73 -12.23 10.46
C SER A 218 -32.55 -13.16 10.10
N ARG A 219 -32.07 -13.19 8.84
CA ARG A 219 -31.00 -14.07 8.37
C ARG A 219 -29.86 -13.32 7.66
N LEU A 220 -29.75 -12.03 7.87
CA LEU A 220 -28.57 -11.24 7.56
C LEU A 220 -27.97 -10.71 8.87
#